data_c6d010bbba090105ca1ac70152bcecee
#
_entry.id   c6d010bbba090105ca1ac70152bcecee
#
_cell.length_a   1.000
_cell.length_b   1.000
_cell.length_c   1.000
_cell.angle_alpha   90.00
_cell.angle_beta   90.00
_cell.angle_gamma   90.00
#
_symmetry.space_group_name_H-M   'P 1'
#
loop_
_entity.id
_entity.type
_entity.pdbx_description
1 polymer ?
#
loop_
_entity_poly.entity_id
_entity_poly.type
_entity_poly.pdbx_seq_one_letter_code
_entity_poly.pdbx_strand_id
1 'polypeptide(L)'
;MGMKKKMLSATLCAVMVGSLAAPAFTVQAADDTLVYWSMWEATEPQGQVIQEAVDAYTEQTGVKVDLQFKGRTGNREALQPALDGGTQIDIFDEDIDRVNGMYGKYLLDLEDLAKENDYEATANAGLMAACRDAGGGTLKTIPYQPNVFAFFYNKDLFEQAGITEEPKTWDEFKDVCQKLKDAGITPMTMDDAYATCVIGYHLARLVGEDKVKEIVTEGEWDDPAVLQMAQDIEELASNGYYSEMVGSNVWPAGQNTELALGTAAMYLNGSWLPNEVKEMAGPDFHWGCFAYPALTDGANGIETNNFGAQVFGINKDTKLAKEAFDLVTFITKGEYDKKLADESVGIPADTTNTEWPEMVACTKPVIDA
;
A
#
# COMPACT_ATOMS: atom_id res chain seq x y z
N MET A 1 15.43 84.99 32.25
CA MET A 1 15.24 85.64 30.95
C MET A 1 14.81 84.58 29.95
N GLY A 2 13.68 84.51 29.37
CA GLY A 2 12.55 85.37 29.17
C GLY A 2 11.46 84.51 28.63
N MET A 3 10.30 84.66 29.16
CA MET A 3 9.01 84.16 28.70
C MET A 3 8.74 84.46 27.24
N LYS A 4 7.98 83.63 26.54
CA LYS A 4 6.80 84.09 25.81
C LYS A 4 5.81 82.91 25.56
N LYS A 5 4.62 83.11 26.11
CA LYS A 5 3.36 82.40 25.82
C LYS A 5 2.93 82.65 24.38
N LYS A 6 2.24 81.73 23.76
CA LYS A 6 1.09 81.93 22.82
C LYS A 6 0.38 80.57 22.72
N MET A 7 -0.74 80.45 23.31
CA MET A 7 -2.14 80.62 22.92
C MET A 7 -2.60 79.65 21.84
N LEU A 8 -3.49 78.82 22.31
CA LEU A 8 -4.55 78.04 21.73
C LEU A 8 -5.14 78.53 20.42
N SER A 9 -5.35 77.61 19.47
CA SER A 9 -6.52 77.72 18.59
C SER A 9 -7.05 76.29 18.42
N ALA A 10 -8.23 76.08 18.95
CA ALA A 10 -9.01 74.84 18.77
C ALA A 10 -9.72 74.96 17.43
N THR A 11 -9.38 74.09 16.47
CA THR A 11 -10.16 73.93 15.26
C THR A 11 -10.82 72.55 15.33
N LEU A 12 -12.13 72.56 15.50
CA LEU A 12 -13.03 71.44 15.52
C LEU A 12 -13.16 70.92 14.10
N CYS A 13 -12.44 69.87 13.74
CA CYS A 13 -12.70 69.13 12.49
C CYS A 13 -13.66 68.00 12.82
N ALA A 14 -14.89 68.12 12.34
CA ALA A 14 -15.86 67.05 12.29
C ALA A 14 -15.37 66.00 11.29
N VAL A 15 -14.89 64.87 11.74
CA VAL A 15 -14.63 63.69 10.89
C VAL A 15 -15.96 62.99 10.69
N MET A 16 -16.49 63.12 9.47
CA MET A 16 -17.54 62.22 8.98
C MET A 16 -16.95 60.80 8.92
N VAL A 17 -17.41 59.93 9.79
CA VAL A 17 -17.22 58.50 9.67
C VAL A 17 -18.11 58.03 8.53
N GLY A 18 -17.56 58.06 7.32
CA GLY A 18 -18.08 57.28 6.22
C GLY A 18 -17.83 55.83 6.49
N SER A 19 -18.84 55.09 6.90
CA SER A 19 -18.84 53.62 6.94
C SER A 19 -18.67 53.13 5.50
N LEU A 20 -17.42 52.89 5.10
CA LEU A 20 -17.10 51.99 4.01
C LEU A 20 -17.54 50.58 4.47
N ALA A 21 -18.77 50.21 4.10
CA ALA A 21 -19.15 48.81 4.04
C ALA A 21 -18.22 48.17 3.02
N ALA A 22 -17.12 47.59 3.48
CA ALA A 22 -16.41 46.59 2.71
C ALA A 22 -17.44 45.50 2.35
N PRO A 23 -17.54 45.13 1.09
CA PRO A 23 -18.32 43.94 0.78
C PRO A 23 -17.72 42.81 1.63
N ALA A 24 -18.52 42.26 2.55
CA ALA A 24 -18.22 40.96 3.12
C ALA A 24 -18.16 40.03 1.91
N PHE A 25 -16.97 39.71 1.49
CA PHE A 25 -16.75 38.48 0.74
C PHE A 25 -17.21 37.40 1.69
N THR A 26 -18.48 37.02 1.58
CA THR A 26 -18.89 35.71 1.97
C THR A 26 -18.01 34.77 1.15
N VAL A 27 -16.99 34.26 1.75
CA VAL A 27 -16.36 33.00 1.32
C VAL A 27 -17.48 31.99 1.44
N GLN A 28 -18.33 31.94 0.42
CA GLN A 28 -19.19 30.82 0.14
C GLN A 28 -18.27 29.83 -0.57
N ALA A 29 -17.37 29.32 0.19
CA ALA A 29 -16.53 28.22 -0.22
C ALA A 29 -16.89 27.04 0.63
N ALA A 30 -16.93 25.95 0.03
CA ALA A 30 -16.62 24.65 0.54
C ALA A 30 -17.74 23.65 0.76
N ASP A 31 -18.99 23.94 0.59
CA ASP A 31 -19.99 22.84 0.63
C ASP A 31 -19.99 21.96 -0.65
N ASP A 32 -19.34 22.38 -1.73
CA ASP A 32 -19.37 21.71 -3.05
C ASP A 32 -17.98 21.28 -3.57
N THR A 33 -16.96 21.23 -2.73
CA THR A 33 -15.61 20.82 -3.12
C THR A 33 -15.17 19.62 -2.28
N LEU A 34 -14.85 18.50 -2.93
CA LEU A 34 -14.25 17.36 -2.29
C LEU A 34 -12.81 17.68 -1.87
N VAL A 35 -12.45 17.38 -0.65
CA VAL A 35 -11.06 17.47 -0.16
C VAL A 35 -10.50 16.06 -0.06
N TYR A 36 -9.48 15.77 -0.86
CA TYR A 36 -8.83 14.49 -0.89
C TYR A 36 -7.36 14.60 -0.45
N TRP A 37 -6.99 13.89 0.63
CA TRP A 37 -5.63 13.76 1.13
C TRP A 37 -5.03 12.44 0.68
N SER A 38 -4.00 12.51 -0.16
CA SER A 38 -3.31 11.33 -0.67
C SER A 38 -1.97 11.10 0.03
N MET A 39 -1.67 9.84 0.33
CA MET A 39 -0.39 9.41 0.86
C MET A 39 0.75 9.45 -0.15
N TRP A 40 0.43 9.60 -1.43
CA TRP A 40 1.43 9.67 -2.49
C TRP A 40 2.11 11.04 -2.55
N GLU A 41 3.28 11.07 -3.15
CA GLU A 41 3.90 12.31 -3.60
C GLU A 41 3.41 12.64 -5.02
N ALA A 42 3.29 13.92 -5.35
CA ALA A 42 2.84 14.35 -6.68
C ALA A 42 3.76 13.86 -7.83
N THR A 43 4.99 13.51 -7.52
CA THR A 43 6.00 13.05 -8.49
C THR A 43 6.04 11.54 -8.66
N GLU A 44 5.38 10.79 -7.78
CA GLU A 44 5.27 9.33 -7.91
C GLU A 44 4.29 8.98 -9.06
N PRO A 45 4.49 7.85 -9.75
CA PRO A 45 3.58 7.41 -10.81
C PRO A 45 2.11 7.39 -10.36
N GLN A 46 1.86 6.90 -9.16
CA GLN A 46 0.52 6.87 -8.57
C GLN A 46 -0.07 8.28 -8.41
N GLY A 47 0.73 9.20 -7.87
CA GLY A 47 0.31 10.60 -7.69
C GLY A 47 -0.04 11.27 -9.02
N GLN A 48 0.75 11.00 -10.07
CA GLN A 48 0.51 11.55 -11.40
C GLN A 48 -0.79 11.02 -12.01
N VAL A 49 -1.03 9.71 -11.92
CA VAL A 49 -2.26 9.08 -12.44
C VAL A 49 -3.49 9.52 -11.66
N ILE A 50 -3.40 9.62 -10.33
CA ILE A 50 -4.50 10.11 -9.48
C ILE A 50 -4.83 11.57 -9.82
N GLN A 51 -3.82 12.43 -10.03
CA GLN A 51 -4.06 13.82 -10.45
C GLN A 51 -4.80 13.87 -11.79
N GLU A 52 -4.35 13.09 -12.76
CA GLU A 52 -5.00 13.03 -14.08
C GLU A 52 -6.45 12.53 -13.98
N ALA A 53 -6.70 11.49 -13.16
CA ALA A 53 -8.05 10.98 -12.92
C ALA A 53 -8.95 12.04 -12.28
N VAL A 54 -8.44 12.78 -11.29
CA VAL A 54 -9.15 13.86 -10.62
C VAL A 54 -9.49 14.99 -11.59
N ASP A 55 -8.55 15.39 -12.44
CA ASP A 55 -8.76 16.44 -13.44
C ASP A 55 -9.83 16.00 -14.46
N ALA A 56 -9.75 14.78 -14.96
CA ALA A 56 -10.73 14.23 -15.90
C ALA A 56 -12.12 14.06 -15.25
N TYR A 57 -12.19 13.60 -14.02
CA TYR A 57 -13.44 13.51 -13.26
C TYR A 57 -14.10 14.89 -13.09
N THR A 58 -13.29 15.90 -12.72
CA THR A 58 -13.75 17.28 -12.58
C THR A 58 -14.28 17.84 -13.91
N GLU A 59 -13.58 17.58 -15.02
CA GLU A 59 -14.01 18.00 -16.36
C GLU A 59 -15.33 17.34 -16.77
N GLN A 60 -15.50 16.06 -16.48
CA GLN A 60 -16.68 15.29 -16.87
C GLN A 60 -17.92 15.60 -16.03
N THR A 61 -17.74 15.80 -14.73
CA THR A 61 -18.85 15.90 -13.77
C THR A 61 -19.13 17.32 -13.28
N GLY A 62 -18.14 18.20 -13.36
CA GLY A 62 -18.18 19.54 -12.76
C GLY A 62 -17.94 19.56 -11.25
N VAL A 63 -17.74 18.40 -10.61
CA VAL A 63 -17.40 18.29 -9.19
C VAL A 63 -15.97 18.79 -8.97
N LYS A 64 -15.80 19.74 -8.07
CA LYS A 64 -14.48 20.28 -7.73
C LYS A 64 -13.80 19.37 -6.72
N VAL A 65 -12.51 19.14 -6.90
CA VAL A 65 -11.68 18.33 -6.01
C VAL A 65 -10.42 19.12 -5.61
N ASP A 66 -10.21 19.28 -4.31
CA ASP A 66 -8.95 19.78 -3.73
C ASP A 66 -8.08 18.58 -3.34
N LEU A 67 -7.27 18.11 -4.31
CA LEU A 67 -6.34 17.00 -4.11
C LEU A 67 -5.05 17.51 -3.47
N GLN A 68 -4.71 16.96 -2.31
CA GLN A 68 -3.55 17.34 -1.53
C GLN A 68 -2.62 16.13 -1.32
N PHE A 69 -1.48 16.14 -1.99
CA PHE A 69 -0.43 15.16 -1.79
C PHE A 69 0.32 15.43 -0.49
N LYS A 70 0.25 14.50 0.45
CA LYS A 70 0.86 14.63 1.78
C LYS A 70 2.17 13.87 1.91
N GLY A 71 2.41 12.90 1.02
CA GLY A 71 3.44 11.91 1.22
C GLY A 71 3.15 10.98 2.40
N ARG A 72 3.74 9.80 2.43
CA ARG A 72 3.44 8.79 3.47
C ARG A 72 3.67 9.32 4.88
N THR A 73 4.84 9.93 5.11
CA THR A 73 5.19 10.47 6.44
C THR A 73 4.24 11.60 6.84
N GLY A 74 4.02 12.58 5.96
CA GLY A 74 3.14 13.72 6.25
C GLY A 74 1.69 13.29 6.48
N ASN A 75 1.19 12.32 5.69
CA ASN A 75 -0.14 11.75 5.86
C ASN A 75 -0.28 11.07 7.25
N ARG A 76 0.69 10.23 7.61
CA ARG A 76 0.68 9.50 8.90
C ARG A 76 0.76 10.40 10.12
N GLU A 77 1.49 11.51 10.02
CA GLU A 77 1.63 12.46 11.11
C GLU A 77 0.41 13.40 11.24
N ALA A 78 -0.20 13.81 10.13
CA ALA A 78 -1.20 14.87 10.12
C ALA A 78 -2.65 14.38 10.06
N LEU A 79 -2.94 13.22 9.45
CA LEU A 79 -4.31 12.81 9.12
C LEU A 79 -5.18 12.66 10.38
N GLN A 80 -4.73 11.90 11.38
CA GLN A 80 -5.51 11.69 12.58
C GLN A 80 -5.77 12.97 13.37
N PRO A 81 -4.77 13.85 13.66
CA PRO A 81 -5.03 15.14 14.29
C PRO A 81 -5.98 16.05 13.51
N ALA A 82 -5.92 16.01 12.16
CA ALA A 82 -6.81 16.79 11.30
C ALA A 82 -8.26 16.29 11.37
N LEU A 83 -8.46 14.97 11.32
CA LEU A 83 -9.78 14.34 11.46
C LEU A 83 -10.35 14.58 12.87
N ASP A 84 -9.56 14.44 13.92
CA ASP A 84 -9.96 14.74 15.31
C ASP A 84 -10.32 16.24 15.49
N GLY A 85 -9.62 17.12 14.77
CA GLY A 85 -9.86 18.56 14.77
C GLY A 85 -11.05 19.00 13.93
N GLY A 86 -11.72 18.09 13.21
CA GLY A 86 -12.85 18.42 12.32
C GLY A 86 -12.43 19.16 11.06
N THR A 87 -11.18 19.01 10.61
CA THR A 87 -10.74 19.50 9.30
C THR A 87 -11.55 18.79 8.21
N GLN A 88 -12.03 19.52 7.23
CA GLN A 88 -12.69 18.90 6.09
C GLN A 88 -11.70 18.04 5.33
N ILE A 89 -11.92 16.75 5.36
CA ILE A 89 -11.24 15.72 4.57
C ILE A 89 -12.32 14.72 4.21
N ASP A 90 -12.68 14.67 2.94
CA ASP A 90 -13.76 13.81 2.47
C ASP A 90 -13.25 12.44 2.06
N ILE A 91 -12.05 12.41 1.42
CA ILE A 91 -11.38 11.20 0.96
C ILE A 91 -9.94 11.19 1.48
N PHE A 92 -9.45 10.03 1.87
CA PHE A 92 -8.04 9.81 2.14
C PHE A 92 -7.64 8.39 1.78
N ASP A 93 -6.37 8.18 1.48
CA ASP A 93 -5.83 6.87 1.13
C ASP A 93 -4.61 6.51 1.98
N GLU A 94 -4.43 5.22 2.23
CA GLU A 94 -3.29 4.61 2.88
C GLU A 94 -3.44 3.07 2.79
N ASP A 95 -2.54 2.35 3.41
CA ASP A 95 -2.58 0.90 3.59
C ASP A 95 -3.86 0.42 4.30
N ILE A 96 -4.41 -0.74 3.87
CA ILE A 96 -5.69 -1.28 4.37
C ILE A 96 -5.72 -1.43 5.89
N ASP A 97 -4.65 -1.94 6.49
CA ASP A 97 -4.60 -2.18 7.94
C ASP A 97 -4.56 -0.85 8.69
N ARG A 98 -3.81 0.12 8.16
CA ARG A 98 -3.71 1.44 8.77
C ARG A 98 -5.02 2.20 8.68
N VAL A 99 -5.68 2.22 7.52
CA VAL A 99 -6.95 2.94 7.34
C VAL A 99 -8.02 2.36 8.26
N ASN A 100 -8.19 1.06 8.28
CA ASN A 100 -9.22 0.43 9.09
C ASN A 100 -8.85 0.43 10.60
N GLY A 101 -7.60 0.16 10.94
CA GLY A 101 -7.16 0.08 12.33
C GLY A 101 -7.07 1.44 13.03
N MET A 102 -6.47 2.45 12.38
CA MET A 102 -6.25 3.76 13.00
C MET A 102 -7.39 4.74 12.73
N TYR A 103 -7.98 4.70 11.53
CA TYR A 103 -8.97 5.69 11.09
C TYR A 103 -10.38 5.12 10.99
N GLY A 104 -10.61 3.85 11.38
CA GLY A 104 -11.90 3.15 11.25
C GLY A 104 -13.11 3.89 11.85
N LYS A 105 -12.91 4.66 12.93
CA LYS A 105 -13.98 5.46 13.57
C LYS A 105 -14.48 6.64 12.72
N TYR A 106 -13.70 7.05 11.69
CA TYR A 106 -14.04 8.16 10.79
C TYR A 106 -14.64 7.68 9.47
N LEU A 107 -14.57 6.37 9.18
CA LEU A 107 -14.98 5.80 7.90
C LEU A 107 -16.50 5.73 7.76
N LEU A 108 -16.97 6.01 6.56
CA LEU A 108 -18.32 5.78 6.11
C LEU A 108 -18.55 4.28 5.84
N ASP A 109 -19.75 3.79 6.14
CA ASP A 109 -20.23 2.50 5.64
C ASP A 109 -20.53 2.63 4.13
N LEU A 110 -19.86 1.83 3.30
CA LEU A 110 -19.93 1.90 1.86
C LEU A 110 -20.79 0.80 1.21
N GLU A 111 -21.42 -0.09 2.01
CA GLU A 111 -22.18 -1.24 1.46
C GLU A 111 -23.31 -0.81 0.51
N ASP A 112 -24.08 0.22 0.90
CA ASP A 112 -25.18 0.69 0.06
C ASP A 112 -24.65 1.37 -1.22
N LEU A 113 -23.61 2.21 -1.12
CA LEU A 113 -23.01 2.87 -2.27
C LEU A 113 -22.37 1.86 -3.24
N ALA A 114 -21.67 0.86 -2.73
CA ALA A 114 -21.07 -0.19 -3.55
C ALA A 114 -22.15 -1.02 -4.28
N LYS A 115 -23.25 -1.32 -3.61
CA LYS A 115 -24.37 -2.04 -4.20
C LYS A 115 -25.14 -1.21 -5.23
N GLU A 116 -25.42 0.06 -4.95
CA GLU A 116 -26.10 0.97 -5.87
C GLU A 116 -25.35 1.19 -7.17
N ASN A 117 -24.01 1.15 -7.11
CA ASN A 117 -23.12 1.36 -8.26
C ASN A 117 -22.65 0.03 -8.89
N ASP A 118 -23.14 -1.12 -8.41
CA ASP A 118 -22.69 -2.45 -8.88
C ASP A 118 -21.15 -2.60 -8.85
N TYR A 119 -20.50 -1.98 -7.86
CA TYR A 119 -19.05 -1.86 -7.78
C TYR A 119 -18.35 -3.23 -7.79
N GLU A 120 -18.97 -4.22 -7.13
CA GLU A 120 -18.38 -5.56 -6.96
C GLU A 120 -18.45 -6.43 -8.23
N ALA A 121 -19.21 -6.02 -9.25
CA ALA A 121 -19.30 -6.78 -10.50
C ALA A 121 -17.94 -7.01 -11.18
N THR A 122 -17.00 -6.09 -10.98
CA THR A 122 -15.65 -6.15 -11.55
C THR A 122 -14.55 -6.00 -10.50
N ALA A 123 -14.88 -6.04 -9.21
CA ALA A 123 -13.89 -6.01 -8.14
C ALA A 123 -13.35 -7.43 -7.85
N ASN A 124 -12.12 -7.51 -7.38
CA ASN A 124 -11.57 -8.77 -6.87
C ASN A 124 -12.30 -9.17 -5.59
N ALA A 125 -12.93 -10.35 -5.58
CA ALA A 125 -13.75 -10.83 -4.46
C ALA A 125 -12.92 -11.01 -3.16
N GLY A 126 -11.68 -11.47 -3.27
CA GLY A 126 -10.77 -11.62 -2.13
C GLY A 126 -10.42 -10.29 -1.49
N LEU A 127 -10.14 -9.25 -2.32
CA LEU A 127 -9.90 -7.88 -1.82
C LEU A 127 -11.13 -7.29 -1.13
N MET A 128 -12.31 -7.49 -1.70
CA MET A 128 -13.55 -7.00 -1.09
C MET A 128 -13.82 -7.71 0.25
N ALA A 129 -13.53 -9.00 0.33
CA ALA A 129 -13.62 -9.76 1.58
C ALA A 129 -12.61 -9.23 2.62
N ALA A 130 -11.35 -8.99 2.23
CA ALA A 130 -10.33 -8.42 3.11
C ALA A 130 -10.70 -7.02 3.61
N CYS A 131 -11.27 -6.16 2.75
CA CYS A 131 -11.76 -4.84 3.17
C CYS A 131 -12.91 -4.92 4.18
N ARG A 132 -13.81 -5.91 4.04
CA ARG A 132 -14.87 -6.15 5.02
C ARG A 132 -14.33 -6.68 6.34
N ASP A 133 -13.41 -7.63 6.29
CA ASP A 133 -12.77 -8.16 7.50
C ASP A 133 -12.05 -7.07 8.28
N ALA A 134 -11.20 -6.30 7.61
CA ALA A 134 -10.53 -5.15 8.19
C ALA A 134 -11.52 -4.09 8.74
N GLY A 135 -12.66 -3.92 8.08
CA GLY A 135 -13.77 -3.03 8.49
C GLY A 135 -14.64 -3.56 9.63
N GLY A 136 -14.34 -4.76 10.18
CA GLY A 136 -15.12 -5.40 11.24
C GLY A 136 -16.42 -6.00 10.73
N GLY A 137 -16.42 -6.57 9.55
CA GLY A 137 -17.58 -7.20 8.89
C GLY A 137 -18.39 -6.27 7.98
N THR A 138 -17.91 -5.04 7.76
CA THR A 138 -18.59 -4.02 6.94
C THR A 138 -17.62 -3.39 5.96
N LEU A 139 -18.05 -3.18 4.72
CA LEU A 139 -17.23 -2.49 3.72
C LEU A 139 -17.09 -0.99 4.09
N LYS A 140 -15.90 -0.57 4.47
CA LYS A 140 -15.58 0.83 4.84
C LYS A 140 -14.51 1.45 3.98
N THR A 141 -13.86 0.65 3.16
CA THR A 141 -12.76 1.09 2.30
C THR A 141 -12.88 0.46 0.92
N ILE A 142 -12.40 1.15 -0.10
CA ILE A 142 -12.36 0.68 -1.48
C ILE A 142 -10.91 0.40 -1.86
N PRO A 143 -10.57 -0.85 -2.25
CA PRO A 143 -9.20 -1.22 -2.56
C PRO A 143 -8.75 -0.74 -3.95
N TYR A 144 -7.48 -0.39 -4.04
CA TYR A 144 -6.74 -0.17 -5.27
C TYR A 144 -5.30 -0.65 -5.10
N GLN A 145 -4.59 -0.85 -6.19
CA GLN A 145 -3.22 -1.37 -6.16
C GLN A 145 -3.04 -2.56 -5.20
N PRO A 146 -3.71 -3.69 -5.48
CA PRO A 146 -3.48 -4.89 -4.69
C PRO A 146 -2.01 -5.29 -4.73
N ASN A 147 -1.57 -5.90 -3.66
CA ASN A 147 -0.22 -6.42 -3.53
C ASN A 147 -0.23 -7.81 -2.90
N VAL A 148 0.77 -8.57 -3.22
CA VAL A 148 1.00 -9.91 -2.66
C VAL A 148 2.45 -10.02 -2.24
N PHE A 149 2.69 -10.68 -1.10
CA PHE A 149 4.03 -11.08 -0.70
C PHE A 149 4.33 -12.47 -1.23
N ALA A 150 5.46 -12.59 -1.92
CA ALA A 150 5.90 -13.83 -2.54
C ALA A 150 7.43 -13.87 -2.66
N PHE A 151 8.00 -15.02 -2.97
CA PHE A 151 9.39 -15.09 -3.38
C PHE A 151 9.52 -14.61 -4.81
N PHE A 152 10.14 -13.45 -5.01
CA PHE A 152 10.60 -12.99 -6.33
C PHE A 152 11.97 -13.54 -6.62
N TYR A 153 12.21 -13.98 -7.86
CA TYR A 153 13.47 -14.59 -8.23
C TYR A 153 13.90 -14.23 -9.66
N ASN A 154 15.20 -14.36 -9.91
CA ASN A 154 15.81 -14.22 -11.22
C ASN A 154 15.72 -15.58 -11.96
N LYS A 155 14.92 -15.66 -13.04
CA LYS A 155 14.73 -16.87 -13.84
C LYS A 155 16.01 -17.38 -14.47
N ASP A 156 16.90 -16.47 -14.88
CA ASP A 156 18.15 -16.86 -15.52
C ASP A 156 19.08 -17.61 -14.57
N LEU A 157 19.09 -17.21 -13.28
CA LEU A 157 19.87 -17.90 -12.25
C LEU A 157 19.26 -19.27 -11.90
N PHE A 158 17.94 -19.38 -11.89
CA PHE A 158 17.24 -20.67 -11.72
C PHE A 158 17.56 -21.61 -12.88
N GLU A 159 17.48 -21.12 -14.14
CA GLU A 159 17.86 -21.90 -15.32
C GLU A 159 19.32 -22.33 -15.28
N GLN A 160 20.24 -21.45 -14.89
CA GLN A 160 21.66 -21.75 -14.73
C GLN A 160 21.88 -22.88 -13.69
N ALA A 161 21.08 -22.94 -12.63
CA ALA A 161 21.11 -24.00 -11.63
C ALA A 161 20.33 -25.27 -12.04
N GLY A 162 19.73 -25.30 -13.25
CA GLY A 162 18.93 -26.41 -13.73
C GLY A 162 17.58 -26.56 -13.06
N ILE A 163 17.03 -25.47 -12.49
CA ILE A 163 15.72 -25.44 -11.86
C ILE A 163 14.69 -25.05 -12.90
N THR A 164 13.73 -25.93 -13.16
CA THR A 164 12.71 -25.76 -14.23
C THR A 164 11.30 -25.59 -13.67
N GLU A 165 11.10 -25.84 -12.38
CA GLU A 165 9.81 -25.72 -11.72
C GLU A 165 9.96 -24.98 -10.40
N GLU A 166 8.96 -24.17 -10.05
CA GLU A 166 8.90 -23.43 -8.80
C GLU A 166 8.54 -24.35 -7.65
N PRO A 167 9.16 -24.19 -6.45
CA PRO A 167 8.88 -25.04 -5.30
C PRO A 167 7.49 -24.74 -4.74
N LYS A 168 6.74 -25.78 -4.40
CA LYS A 168 5.43 -25.71 -3.75
C LYS A 168 5.45 -26.14 -2.30
N THR A 169 6.45 -26.96 -1.93
CA THR A 169 6.65 -27.47 -0.58
C THR A 169 7.96 -26.99 -0.01
N TRP A 170 8.08 -27.02 1.33
CA TRP A 170 9.28 -26.62 2.04
C TRP A 170 10.50 -27.48 1.67
N ASP A 171 10.28 -28.78 1.44
CA ASP A 171 11.35 -29.65 1.02
C ASP A 171 11.83 -29.34 -0.41
N GLU A 172 10.90 -29.08 -1.35
CA GLU A 172 11.26 -28.61 -2.69
C GLU A 172 11.99 -27.27 -2.65
N PHE A 173 11.61 -26.37 -1.75
CA PHE A 173 12.29 -25.09 -1.54
C PHE A 173 13.72 -25.28 -1.06
N LYS A 174 13.96 -26.18 -0.10
CA LYS A 174 15.32 -26.51 0.34
C LYS A 174 16.13 -27.14 -0.79
N ASP A 175 15.53 -28.00 -1.62
CA ASP A 175 16.17 -28.57 -2.80
C ASP A 175 16.56 -27.50 -3.83
N VAL A 176 15.69 -26.50 -4.07
CA VAL A 176 16.00 -25.34 -4.90
C VAL A 176 17.18 -24.56 -4.33
N CYS A 177 17.17 -24.25 -3.05
CA CYS A 177 18.29 -23.58 -2.38
C CYS A 177 19.60 -24.36 -2.52
N GLN A 178 19.56 -25.69 -2.36
CA GLN A 178 20.75 -26.54 -2.50
C GLN A 178 21.28 -26.53 -3.94
N LYS A 179 20.41 -26.63 -4.95
CA LYS A 179 20.79 -26.57 -6.37
C LYS A 179 21.45 -25.24 -6.72
N LEU A 180 20.87 -24.11 -6.26
CA LEU A 180 21.47 -22.78 -6.45
C LEU A 180 22.89 -22.74 -5.83
N LYS A 181 23.02 -23.17 -4.58
CA LYS A 181 24.29 -23.21 -3.87
C LYS A 181 25.32 -24.08 -4.58
N ASP A 182 24.93 -25.27 -5.05
CA ASP A 182 25.82 -26.20 -5.78
C ASP A 182 26.29 -25.60 -7.13
N ALA A 183 25.46 -24.73 -7.74
CA ALA A 183 25.82 -23.94 -8.92
C ALA A 183 26.69 -22.72 -8.59
N GLY A 184 27.03 -22.46 -7.33
CA GLY A 184 27.81 -21.32 -6.88
C GLY A 184 27.02 -20.00 -6.84
N ILE A 185 25.67 -20.10 -6.78
CA ILE A 185 24.76 -18.97 -6.71
C ILE A 185 24.26 -18.85 -5.28
N THR A 186 24.26 -17.66 -4.69
CA THR A 186 23.65 -17.39 -3.40
C THR A 186 22.14 -17.55 -3.52
N PRO A 187 21.49 -18.50 -2.77
CA PRO A 187 20.07 -18.76 -2.96
C PRO A 187 19.19 -17.56 -2.67
N MET A 188 19.35 -16.92 -1.51
CA MET A 188 18.45 -15.84 -1.11
C MET A 188 19.12 -14.73 -0.33
N THR A 189 18.49 -13.57 -0.33
CA THR A 189 18.81 -12.44 0.53
C THR A 189 17.63 -12.08 1.43
N MET A 190 17.85 -11.20 2.41
CA MET A 190 16.86 -10.71 3.34
C MET A 190 17.36 -9.39 3.96
N ASP A 191 16.45 -8.57 4.45
CA ASP A 191 16.73 -7.37 5.23
C ASP A 191 16.06 -7.36 6.60
N ASP A 192 16.26 -6.28 7.33
CA ASP A 192 15.70 -6.07 8.67
C ASP A 192 14.18 -5.79 8.66
N ALA A 193 13.64 -5.20 7.59
CA ALA A 193 12.22 -4.85 7.51
C ALA A 193 11.35 -6.09 7.19
N TYR A 194 11.76 -6.90 6.20
CA TYR A 194 10.97 -8.03 5.71
C TYR A 194 11.31 -9.38 6.36
N ALA A 195 12.28 -9.44 7.25
CA ALA A 195 12.51 -10.62 8.08
C ALA A 195 11.24 -11.07 8.84
N THR A 196 10.42 -10.11 9.28
CA THR A 196 9.13 -10.38 9.93
C THR A 196 8.13 -11.09 9.02
N CYS A 197 8.20 -10.87 7.71
CA CYS A 197 7.34 -11.55 6.74
C CYS A 197 7.70 -13.05 6.64
N VAL A 198 8.98 -13.39 6.67
CA VAL A 198 9.43 -14.80 6.71
C VAL A 198 8.88 -15.49 7.96
N ILE A 199 9.02 -14.86 9.12
CA ILE A 199 8.52 -15.37 10.41
C ILE A 199 7.00 -15.54 10.37
N GLY A 200 6.26 -14.51 9.94
CA GLY A 200 4.81 -14.50 9.88
C GLY A 200 4.26 -15.59 8.94
N TYR A 201 4.82 -15.70 7.74
CA TYR A 201 4.42 -16.74 6.78
C TYR A 201 4.68 -18.14 7.33
N HIS A 202 5.87 -18.37 7.90
CA HIS A 202 6.23 -19.71 8.40
C HIS A 202 5.30 -20.13 9.54
N LEU A 203 5.04 -19.25 10.50
CA LEU A 203 4.06 -19.50 11.55
C LEU A 203 2.65 -19.76 10.98
N ALA A 204 2.21 -18.94 10.02
CA ALA A 204 0.90 -19.12 9.40
C ALA A 204 0.80 -20.46 8.65
N ARG A 205 1.88 -20.91 8.01
CA ARG A 205 1.94 -22.27 7.43
C ARG A 205 1.84 -23.36 8.48
N LEU A 206 2.49 -23.20 9.64
CA LEU A 206 2.47 -24.18 10.72
C LEU A 206 1.10 -24.28 11.40
N VAL A 207 0.50 -23.14 11.79
CA VAL A 207 -0.63 -23.14 12.73
C VAL A 207 -1.88 -22.40 12.24
N GLY A 208 -1.83 -21.76 11.07
CA GLY A 208 -2.91 -20.93 10.54
C GLY A 208 -2.90 -19.50 11.09
N GLU A 209 -3.60 -18.62 10.40
CA GLU A 209 -3.60 -17.18 10.69
C GLU A 209 -4.21 -16.84 12.06
N ASP A 210 -5.33 -17.48 12.43
CA ASP A 210 -6.00 -17.24 13.70
C ASP A 210 -5.08 -17.53 14.89
N LYS A 211 -4.32 -18.64 14.83
CA LYS A 211 -3.37 -18.98 15.90
C LYS A 211 -2.17 -18.04 15.91
N VAL A 212 -1.68 -17.58 14.76
CA VAL A 212 -0.65 -16.53 14.70
C VAL A 212 -1.14 -15.25 15.39
N LYS A 213 -2.37 -14.85 15.11
CA LYS A 213 -2.98 -13.68 15.73
C LYS A 213 -3.09 -13.84 17.26
N GLU A 214 -3.51 -15.02 17.72
CA GLU A 214 -3.54 -15.36 19.16
C GLU A 214 -2.14 -15.27 19.80
N ILE A 215 -1.13 -15.92 19.20
CA ILE A 215 0.26 -15.88 19.68
C ILE A 215 0.75 -14.43 19.85
N VAL A 216 0.48 -13.58 18.85
CA VAL A 216 0.94 -12.18 18.86
C VAL A 216 0.18 -11.34 19.88
N THR A 217 -1.16 -11.47 19.96
CA THR A 217 -2.01 -10.61 20.80
C THR A 217 -1.97 -11.01 22.27
N GLU A 218 -1.89 -12.31 22.55
CA GLU A 218 -1.85 -12.84 23.93
C GLU A 218 -0.41 -13.00 24.44
N GLY A 219 0.58 -12.85 23.57
CA GLY A 219 2.00 -12.97 23.93
C GLY A 219 2.46 -14.41 24.18
N GLU A 220 1.83 -15.41 23.53
CA GLU A 220 2.12 -16.84 23.68
C GLU A 220 3.37 -17.27 22.89
N TRP A 221 4.49 -16.57 23.08
CA TRP A 221 5.75 -16.83 22.37
C TRP A 221 6.46 -18.12 22.75
N ASP A 222 5.98 -18.84 23.76
CA ASP A 222 6.41 -20.19 24.16
C ASP A 222 5.62 -21.32 23.47
N ASP A 223 4.74 -21.00 22.53
CA ASP A 223 4.05 -21.99 21.69
C ASP A 223 5.07 -22.82 20.90
N PRO A 224 4.91 -24.18 20.86
CA PRO A 224 5.83 -25.06 20.14
C PRO A 224 6.05 -24.71 18.67
N ALA A 225 5.06 -24.10 18.00
CA ALA A 225 5.20 -23.65 16.61
C ALA A 225 6.23 -22.53 16.46
N VAL A 226 6.38 -21.66 17.45
CA VAL A 226 7.42 -20.62 17.46
C VAL A 226 8.81 -21.21 17.48
N LEU A 227 9.02 -22.26 18.28
CA LEU A 227 10.30 -22.98 18.30
C LEU A 227 10.56 -23.72 16.98
N GLN A 228 9.53 -24.38 16.43
CA GLN A 228 9.64 -25.07 15.13
C GLN A 228 10.00 -24.08 14.02
N MET A 229 9.30 -22.97 13.92
CA MET A 229 9.59 -21.90 12.96
C MET A 229 11.04 -21.41 13.08
N ALA A 230 11.52 -21.18 14.30
CA ALA A 230 12.88 -20.72 14.53
C ALA A 230 13.91 -21.76 14.08
N GLN A 231 13.64 -23.06 14.32
CA GLN A 231 14.50 -24.17 13.89
C GLN A 231 14.55 -24.29 12.36
N ASP A 232 13.41 -24.18 11.68
CA ASP A 232 13.32 -24.27 10.23
C ASP A 232 14.06 -23.11 9.54
N ILE A 233 13.99 -21.91 10.09
CA ILE A 233 14.74 -20.73 9.60
C ILE A 233 16.23 -20.88 9.91
N GLU A 234 16.59 -21.36 11.08
CA GLU A 234 17.99 -21.66 11.44
C GLU A 234 18.59 -22.71 10.51
N GLU A 235 17.83 -23.75 10.11
CA GLU A 235 18.28 -24.74 9.13
C GLU A 235 18.71 -24.10 7.81
N LEU A 236 17.93 -23.15 7.29
CA LEU A 236 18.27 -22.41 6.06
C LEU A 236 19.59 -21.62 6.23
N ALA A 237 19.75 -20.96 7.37
CA ALA A 237 20.97 -20.21 7.67
C ALA A 237 22.19 -21.11 7.86
N SER A 238 22.05 -22.21 8.62
CA SER A 238 23.12 -23.17 8.87
C SER A 238 23.58 -23.89 7.61
N ASN A 239 22.65 -24.10 6.66
CA ASN A 239 22.96 -24.65 5.35
C ASN A 239 23.59 -23.61 4.41
N GLY A 240 23.73 -22.33 4.83
CA GLY A 240 24.33 -21.25 4.04
C GLY A 240 23.51 -20.91 2.79
N TYR A 241 22.19 -20.87 2.93
CA TYR A 241 21.28 -20.48 1.84
C TYR A 241 21.04 -18.97 1.79
N TYR A 242 21.36 -18.26 2.86
CA TYR A 242 21.31 -16.79 2.88
C TYR A 242 22.63 -16.15 2.42
N SER A 243 22.52 -14.95 1.86
CA SER A 243 23.66 -14.08 1.62
C SER A 243 24.41 -13.76 2.92
N GLU A 244 25.74 -13.67 2.83
CA GLU A 244 26.58 -13.22 3.95
C GLU A 244 26.26 -11.79 4.40
N MET A 245 25.55 -11.01 3.58
CA MET A 245 25.11 -9.65 3.90
C MET A 245 23.85 -9.59 4.76
N VAL A 246 23.11 -10.70 4.90
CA VAL A 246 21.96 -10.78 5.81
C VAL A 246 22.40 -10.45 7.23
N GLY A 247 21.65 -9.59 7.92
CA GLY A 247 22.03 -9.05 9.23
C GLY A 247 22.81 -7.71 9.16
N SER A 248 23.34 -7.35 7.98
CA SER A 248 23.88 -6.01 7.70
C SER A 248 23.11 -5.27 6.61
N ASN A 249 22.28 -5.96 5.86
CA ASN A 249 21.36 -5.34 4.90
C ASN A 249 20.30 -4.51 5.64
N VAL A 250 20.21 -3.23 5.22
CA VAL A 250 19.20 -2.28 5.72
C VAL A 250 18.29 -1.92 4.55
N TRP A 251 16.98 -2.08 4.77
CA TRP A 251 15.96 -1.72 3.78
C TRP A 251 16.11 -0.23 3.35
N PRO A 252 15.91 0.10 2.06
CA PRO A 252 15.63 -0.77 0.92
C PRO A 252 16.89 -1.15 0.10
N ALA A 253 18.06 -0.67 0.45
CA ALA A 253 19.18 -0.62 -0.49
C ALA A 253 19.94 -1.95 -0.64
N GLY A 254 20.22 -2.64 0.47
CA GLY A 254 21.17 -3.77 0.46
C GLY A 254 20.64 -4.96 -0.35
N GLN A 255 19.58 -5.57 0.09
CA GLN A 255 18.98 -6.76 -0.53
C GLN A 255 18.41 -6.49 -1.92
N ASN A 256 17.84 -5.30 -2.16
CA ASN A 256 17.36 -4.90 -3.48
C ASN A 256 18.54 -4.89 -4.49
N THR A 257 19.70 -4.42 -4.05
CA THR A 257 20.93 -4.44 -4.87
C THR A 257 21.39 -5.87 -5.13
N GLU A 258 21.39 -6.76 -4.15
CA GLU A 258 21.79 -8.15 -4.33
C GLU A 258 20.93 -8.88 -5.34
N LEU A 259 19.60 -8.71 -5.28
CA LEU A 259 18.69 -9.32 -6.25
C LEU A 259 18.86 -8.69 -7.64
N ALA A 260 18.85 -7.37 -7.74
CA ALA A 260 18.92 -6.66 -9.01
C ALA A 260 20.23 -6.96 -9.79
N LEU A 261 21.35 -7.13 -9.09
CA LEU A 261 22.64 -7.47 -9.68
C LEU A 261 22.85 -8.99 -9.83
N GLY A 262 21.89 -9.83 -9.42
CA GLY A 262 22.01 -11.28 -9.52
C GLY A 262 23.04 -11.89 -8.57
N THR A 263 23.43 -11.20 -7.50
CA THR A 263 24.33 -11.77 -6.47
C THR A 263 23.56 -12.65 -5.48
N ALA A 264 22.24 -12.51 -5.40
CA ALA A 264 21.33 -13.45 -4.78
C ALA A 264 20.21 -13.80 -5.77
N ALA A 265 19.74 -15.05 -5.76
CA ALA A 265 18.78 -15.54 -6.74
C ALA A 265 17.34 -15.14 -6.43
N MET A 266 16.96 -15.07 -5.16
CA MET A 266 15.57 -14.81 -4.75
C MET A 266 15.48 -14.00 -3.45
N TYR A 267 14.29 -13.40 -3.25
CA TYR A 267 13.97 -12.55 -2.11
C TYR A 267 12.47 -12.55 -1.82
N LEU A 268 12.06 -12.79 -0.56
CA LEU A 268 10.67 -12.67 -0.14
C LEU A 268 10.29 -11.22 0.06
N ASN A 269 9.43 -10.68 -0.79
CA ASN A 269 9.02 -9.27 -0.76
C ASN A 269 7.62 -9.09 -1.35
N GLY A 270 7.12 -7.87 -1.33
CA GLY A 270 5.87 -7.48 -1.97
C GLY A 270 6.00 -7.26 -3.48
N SER A 271 4.87 -7.30 -4.17
CA SER A 271 4.78 -7.13 -5.63
C SER A 271 5.22 -5.75 -6.16
N TRP A 272 5.58 -4.82 -5.30
CA TRP A 272 6.23 -3.56 -5.67
C TRP A 272 7.73 -3.70 -5.96
N LEU A 273 8.37 -4.79 -5.55
CA LEU A 273 9.81 -5.01 -5.69
C LEU A 273 10.31 -4.84 -7.13
N PRO A 274 9.67 -5.39 -8.17
CA PRO A 274 10.12 -5.19 -9.53
C PRO A 274 10.21 -3.70 -9.93
N ASN A 275 9.25 -2.88 -9.50
CA ASN A 275 9.28 -1.44 -9.76
C ASN A 275 10.40 -0.72 -9.00
N GLU A 276 10.67 -1.10 -7.75
CA GLU A 276 11.74 -0.50 -6.94
C GLU A 276 13.13 -0.73 -7.52
N VAL A 277 13.37 -1.87 -8.15
CA VAL A 277 14.69 -2.25 -8.64
C VAL A 277 14.85 -2.16 -10.16
N LYS A 278 13.81 -1.79 -10.92
CA LYS A 278 13.80 -1.84 -12.39
C LYS A 278 14.96 -1.13 -13.06
N GLU A 279 15.35 0.05 -12.56
CA GLU A 279 16.47 0.82 -13.12
C GLU A 279 17.82 0.13 -12.88
N MET A 280 17.96 -0.59 -11.80
CA MET A 280 19.20 -1.30 -11.43
C MET A 280 19.26 -2.68 -12.09
N ALA A 281 18.14 -3.40 -12.11
CA ALA A 281 18.02 -4.73 -12.72
C ALA A 281 18.12 -4.66 -14.26
N GLY A 282 17.62 -3.56 -14.84
CA GLY A 282 17.60 -3.37 -16.29
C GLY A 282 16.49 -4.15 -17.00
N PRO A 283 16.32 -3.90 -18.31
CA PRO A 283 15.21 -4.47 -19.09
C PRO A 283 15.36 -5.97 -19.37
N ASP A 284 16.56 -6.52 -19.22
CA ASP A 284 16.84 -7.94 -19.51
C ASP A 284 16.66 -8.84 -18.26
N PHE A 285 16.15 -8.31 -17.16
CA PHE A 285 15.90 -9.10 -15.95
C PHE A 285 14.60 -9.89 -16.08
N HIS A 286 14.69 -11.21 -16.12
CA HIS A 286 13.54 -12.10 -16.25
C HIS A 286 12.96 -12.48 -14.88
N TRP A 287 11.85 -11.84 -14.53
CA TRP A 287 11.17 -12.03 -13.25
C TRP A 287 10.42 -13.35 -13.17
N GLY A 288 10.58 -14.05 -12.04
CA GLY A 288 9.72 -15.15 -11.59
C GLY A 288 9.20 -14.86 -10.18
N CYS A 289 8.13 -15.56 -9.81
CA CYS A 289 7.51 -15.39 -8.51
C CYS A 289 6.79 -16.68 -8.12
N PHE A 290 6.94 -17.10 -6.85
CA PHE A 290 6.19 -18.23 -6.30
C PHE A 290 5.73 -17.93 -4.87
N ALA A 291 4.60 -18.56 -4.50
CA ALA A 291 4.03 -18.45 -3.15
C ALA A 291 4.97 -19.00 -2.09
N TYR A 292 4.85 -18.50 -0.85
CA TYR A 292 5.56 -19.11 0.27
C TYR A 292 5.22 -20.60 0.35
N PRO A 293 6.21 -21.50 0.39
CA PRO A 293 5.97 -22.94 0.29
C PRO A 293 5.09 -23.50 1.41
N ALA A 294 4.34 -24.55 1.10
CA ALA A 294 3.58 -25.30 2.10
C ALA A 294 4.51 -26.15 2.97
N LEU A 295 4.21 -26.27 4.25
CA LEU A 295 4.92 -27.14 5.18
C LEU A 295 4.25 -28.52 5.25
N THR A 296 5.04 -29.56 5.49
CA THR A 296 4.50 -30.90 5.78
C THR A 296 3.68 -30.82 7.07
N ASP A 297 2.47 -31.35 7.03
CA ASP A 297 1.50 -31.29 8.14
C ASP A 297 1.13 -29.87 8.60
N GLY A 298 1.38 -28.84 7.75
CA GLY A 298 1.00 -27.46 8.02
C GLY A 298 -0.50 -27.22 7.96
N ALA A 299 -0.94 -26.10 8.54
CA ALA A 299 -2.36 -25.73 8.63
C ALA A 299 -2.95 -25.28 7.30
N ASN A 300 -2.12 -24.75 6.39
CA ASN A 300 -2.55 -24.26 5.05
C ASN A 300 -1.42 -24.44 4.02
N GLY A 301 -1.78 -24.36 2.75
CA GLY A 301 -0.90 -24.53 1.60
C GLY A 301 -0.64 -23.24 0.84
N ILE A 302 -0.15 -23.37 -0.39
CA ILE A 302 0.21 -22.25 -1.27
C ILE A 302 -0.96 -21.40 -1.73
N GLU A 303 -2.20 -21.89 -1.55
CA GLU A 303 -3.44 -21.16 -1.82
C GLU A 303 -3.73 -20.05 -0.78
N THR A 304 -3.01 -20.04 0.34
CA THR A 304 -3.13 -18.99 1.36
C THR A 304 -1.92 -18.07 1.29
N ASN A 305 -2.12 -16.82 0.92
CA ASN A 305 -1.04 -15.85 0.75
C ASN A 305 -1.34 -14.56 1.50
N ASN A 306 -0.27 -13.84 1.88
CA ASN A 306 -0.40 -12.49 2.41
C ASN A 306 -0.74 -11.56 1.24
N PHE A 307 -1.93 -11.03 1.28
CA PHE A 307 -2.52 -10.21 0.26
C PHE A 307 -3.02 -8.90 0.88
N GLY A 308 -2.63 -7.79 0.31
CA GLY A 308 -2.98 -6.47 0.79
C GLY A 308 -3.39 -5.54 -0.34
N ALA A 309 -3.73 -4.33 0.01
CA ALA A 309 -4.00 -3.27 -0.95
C ALA A 309 -3.77 -1.90 -0.33
N GLN A 310 -3.55 -0.90 -1.17
CA GLN A 310 -3.85 0.46 -0.80
C GLN A 310 -5.37 0.64 -0.89
N VAL A 311 -5.93 1.46 -0.01
CA VAL A 311 -7.38 1.66 0.04
C VAL A 311 -7.74 3.13 0.15
N PHE A 312 -8.89 3.48 -0.42
CA PHE A 312 -9.55 4.75 -0.18
C PHE A 312 -10.51 4.62 1.01
N GLY A 313 -10.40 5.52 1.96
CA GLY A 313 -11.41 5.76 2.99
C GLY A 313 -12.23 7.01 2.66
N ILE A 314 -13.54 6.94 2.86
CA ILE A 314 -14.45 8.08 2.76
C ILE A 314 -14.87 8.46 4.17
N ASN A 315 -14.74 9.76 4.50
CA ASN A 315 -15.11 10.27 5.82
C ASN A 315 -16.63 10.20 6.00
N LYS A 316 -17.09 9.60 7.09
CA LYS A 316 -18.53 9.49 7.43
C LYS A 316 -19.24 10.84 7.62
N ASP A 317 -18.45 11.90 7.93
CA ASP A 317 -18.98 13.25 8.16
C ASP A 317 -19.01 14.10 6.87
N THR A 318 -18.59 13.51 5.72
CA THR A 318 -18.68 14.18 4.42
C THR A 318 -20.14 14.45 4.03
N LYS A 319 -20.37 15.57 3.39
CA LYS A 319 -21.69 15.90 2.78
C LYS A 319 -21.78 15.45 1.32
N LEU A 320 -20.67 15.00 0.75
CA LEU A 320 -20.49 14.64 -0.66
C LEU A 320 -20.17 13.15 -0.81
N ALA A 321 -20.86 12.29 -0.03
CA ALA A 321 -20.56 10.86 0.04
C ALA A 321 -20.69 10.17 -1.32
N LYS A 322 -21.69 10.54 -2.11
CA LYS A 322 -21.90 9.99 -3.44
C LYS A 322 -20.80 10.43 -4.40
N GLU A 323 -20.50 11.71 -4.45
CA GLU A 323 -19.46 12.29 -5.30
C GLU A 323 -18.07 11.73 -4.93
N ALA A 324 -17.83 11.52 -3.63
CA ALA A 324 -16.60 10.88 -3.14
C ALA A 324 -16.50 9.43 -3.62
N PHE A 325 -17.58 8.67 -3.52
CA PHE A 325 -17.61 7.29 -3.97
C PHE A 325 -17.49 7.19 -5.51
N ASP A 326 -18.16 8.10 -6.24
CA ASP A 326 -18.08 8.15 -7.68
C ASP A 326 -16.63 8.45 -8.15
N LEU A 327 -15.92 9.39 -7.49
CA LEU A 327 -14.51 9.67 -7.77
C LEU A 327 -13.62 8.47 -7.47
N VAL A 328 -13.81 7.83 -6.31
CA VAL A 328 -13.04 6.63 -5.94
C VAL A 328 -13.29 5.52 -6.97
N THR A 329 -14.52 5.31 -7.40
CA THR A 329 -14.87 4.33 -8.45
C THR A 329 -14.20 4.70 -9.77
N PHE A 330 -14.18 5.97 -10.13
CA PHE A 330 -13.54 6.47 -11.35
C PHE A 330 -12.02 6.18 -11.38
N ILE A 331 -11.35 6.26 -10.23
CA ILE A 331 -9.93 5.96 -10.10
C ILE A 331 -9.65 4.45 -10.10
N THR A 332 -10.53 3.66 -9.44
CA THR A 332 -10.28 2.24 -9.15
C THR A 332 -10.86 1.27 -10.18
N LYS A 333 -11.42 1.78 -11.27
CA LYS A 333 -12.03 1.00 -12.33
C LYS A 333 -11.56 1.43 -13.72
N GLY A 334 -11.60 0.47 -14.65
CA GLY A 334 -11.38 0.69 -16.08
C GLY A 334 -10.02 1.30 -16.40
N GLU A 335 -10.05 2.46 -17.10
CA GLU A 335 -8.86 3.09 -17.65
C GLU A 335 -7.84 3.53 -16.59
N TYR A 336 -8.31 4.15 -15.50
CA TYR A 336 -7.40 4.69 -14.48
C TYR A 336 -6.82 3.61 -13.57
N ASP A 337 -7.57 2.56 -13.26
CA ASP A 337 -7.02 1.38 -12.57
C ASP A 337 -5.93 0.72 -13.43
N LYS A 338 -6.21 0.53 -14.74
CA LYS A 338 -5.18 0.02 -15.66
C LYS A 338 -3.96 0.92 -15.73
N LYS A 339 -4.16 2.23 -15.83
CA LYS A 339 -3.07 3.20 -15.91
C LYS A 339 -2.26 3.26 -14.61
N LEU A 340 -2.91 3.16 -13.45
CA LEU A 340 -2.23 3.01 -12.16
C LEU A 340 -1.32 1.77 -12.16
N ALA A 341 -1.83 0.63 -12.64
CA ALA A 341 -1.05 -0.60 -12.73
C ALA A 341 0.13 -0.46 -13.71
N ASP A 342 -0.10 0.08 -14.89
CA ASP A 342 0.94 0.21 -15.93
C ASP A 342 2.08 1.14 -15.50
N GLU A 343 1.75 2.34 -15.01
CA GLU A 343 2.75 3.36 -14.66
C GLU A 343 3.53 3.03 -13.37
N SER A 344 2.87 2.40 -12.41
CA SER A 344 3.51 2.02 -11.15
C SER A 344 4.09 0.60 -11.16
N VAL A 345 3.99 -0.12 -12.27
CA VAL A 345 4.33 -1.56 -12.35
C VAL A 345 3.62 -2.34 -11.25
N GLY A 346 2.32 -2.10 -11.12
CA GLY A 346 1.46 -2.65 -10.08
C GLY A 346 0.45 -3.67 -10.62
N ILE A 347 -0.36 -4.18 -9.72
CA ILE A 347 -1.44 -5.11 -10.02
C ILE A 347 -2.74 -4.31 -10.14
N PRO A 348 -3.55 -4.50 -11.20
CA PRO A 348 -4.85 -3.84 -11.29
C PRO A 348 -5.86 -4.41 -10.28
N ALA A 349 -6.71 -3.55 -9.72
CA ALA A 349 -7.78 -3.95 -8.81
C ALA A 349 -9.08 -4.33 -9.55
N ASP A 350 -9.28 -3.77 -10.73
CA ASP A 350 -10.41 -4.11 -11.62
C ASP A 350 -10.12 -5.41 -12.38
N THR A 351 -10.94 -6.42 -12.15
CA THR A 351 -10.77 -7.75 -12.76
C THR A 351 -10.98 -7.77 -14.28
N THR A 352 -11.54 -6.70 -14.87
CA THR A 352 -11.63 -6.54 -16.33
C THR A 352 -10.30 -6.17 -16.97
N ASN A 353 -9.34 -5.65 -16.18
CA ASN A 353 -7.98 -5.36 -16.62
C ASN A 353 -7.13 -6.64 -16.55
N THR A 354 -7.20 -7.44 -17.60
CA THR A 354 -6.54 -8.76 -17.66
C THR A 354 -5.09 -8.71 -18.12
N GLU A 355 -4.67 -7.60 -18.73
CA GLU A 355 -3.30 -7.37 -19.17
C GLU A 355 -2.53 -6.64 -18.04
N TRP A 356 -1.56 -7.34 -17.48
CA TRP A 356 -0.72 -6.83 -16.38
C TRP A 356 0.66 -6.46 -16.89
N PRO A 357 1.35 -5.50 -16.24
CA PRO A 357 2.76 -5.24 -16.53
C PRO A 357 3.58 -6.53 -16.44
N GLU A 358 4.45 -6.77 -17.43
CA GLU A 358 5.21 -8.02 -17.56
C GLU A 358 6.00 -8.37 -16.28
N MET A 359 6.57 -7.34 -15.63
CA MET A 359 7.38 -7.51 -14.42
C MET A 359 6.61 -8.05 -13.22
N VAL A 360 5.29 -7.86 -13.15
CA VAL A 360 4.43 -8.36 -12.07
C VAL A 360 3.46 -9.45 -12.53
N ALA A 361 3.45 -9.77 -13.82
CA ALA A 361 2.58 -10.82 -14.37
C ALA A 361 2.85 -12.20 -13.76
N CYS A 362 4.09 -12.43 -13.29
CA CYS A 362 4.47 -13.64 -12.56
C CYS A 362 3.69 -13.82 -11.23
N THR A 363 3.14 -12.75 -10.64
CA THR A 363 2.36 -12.85 -9.40
C THR A 363 0.94 -13.37 -9.61
N LYS A 364 0.44 -13.37 -10.85
CA LYS A 364 -0.93 -13.78 -11.15
C LYS A 364 -1.29 -15.18 -10.66
N PRO A 365 -0.48 -16.22 -10.88
CA PRO A 365 -0.77 -17.56 -10.33
C PRO A 365 -0.80 -17.60 -8.79
N VAL A 366 -0.08 -16.70 -8.13
CA VAL A 366 -0.08 -16.60 -6.66
C VAL A 366 -1.36 -15.96 -6.13
N ILE A 367 -1.93 -15.03 -6.90
CA ILE A 367 -3.18 -14.33 -6.54
C ILE A 367 -4.41 -15.15 -6.91
N ASP A 368 -4.34 -15.90 -8.01
CA ASP A 368 -5.45 -16.72 -8.51
C ASP A 368 -5.55 -18.08 -7.78
N ALA A 369 -4.53 -18.47 -6.98
CA ALA A 369 -4.51 -19.70 -6.20
C ALA A 369 -5.43 -19.62 -4.99
#